data_96d407fb10b5830b315c9f8d25ba44fe
#
_entry.id   96d407fb10b5830b315c9f8d25ba44fe
#
_cell.length_a   1.000
_cell.length_b   1.000
_cell.length_c   1.000
_cell.angle_alpha   90.00
_cell.angle_beta   90.00
_cell.angle_gamma   90.00
#
_symmetry.space_group_name_H-M   'P 1'
#
loop_
_entity.id
_entity.type
_entity.pdbx_description
1 polymer ?
#
loop_
_entity_poly.entity_id
_entity_poly.type
_entity_poly.pdbx_seq_one_letter_code
_entity_poly.pdbx_strand_id
1 'polypeptide(L)'
;DFWKEVNEARNLGQPRFWKGVFPEASVLDMNCLMDVNQYLTTSIGHNAFKNNSPMISPAHGDKRVKPFYTEFISNLDRINTEIDWNSLFFFSLSDTHNSFPLHGDTETVFLIQGYGEVAMITSNFDNPTENKIHHMQTGDALLIPPLSNHKPIPLGPRVTLSLGALPKHHASEDTMR
;
A
#
# COMPACT_ATOMS: atom_id res chain seq x y z
N ASP A 1 20.86 -3.09 6.12
CA ASP A 1 19.68 -3.94 6.29
C ASP A 1 18.42 -3.15 5.88
N PHE A 2 17.76 -3.62 4.83
CA PHE A 2 16.60 -2.96 4.21
C PHE A 2 15.49 -2.63 5.23
N TRP A 3 15.05 -3.63 6.02
CA TRP A 3 13.97 -3.41 6.98
C TRP A 3 14.34 -2.48 8.14
N LYS A 4 15.62 -2.41 8.49
CA LYS A 4 16.12 -1.40 9.43
C LYS A 4 15.91 0.01 8.88
N GLU A 5 16.24 0.22 7.59
CA GLU A 5 16.00 1.52 6.93
C GLU A 5 14.52 1.87 6.82
N VAL A 6 13.64 0.87 6.59
CA VAL A 6 12.18 1.05 6.58
C VAL A 6 11.70 1.54 7.95
N ASN A 7 12.12 0.88 9.02
CA ASN A 7 11.74 1.26 10.38
C ASN A 7 12.30 2.64 10.79
N GLU A 8 13.54 2.95 10.42
CA GLU A 8 14.12 4.29 10.64
C GLU A 8 13.31 5.39 9.92
N ALA A 9 12.98 5.21 8.64
CA ALA A 9 12.20 6.18 7.87
C ALA A 9 10.78 6.36 8.45
N ARG A 10 10.15 5.24 8.87
CA ARG A 10 8.84 5.27 9.55
C ARG A 10 8.90 6.08 10.84
N ASN A 11 9.91 5.84 11.68
CA ASN A 11 10.09 6.53 12.97
C ASN A 11 10.39 8.02 12.79
N LEU A 12 11.04 8.40 11.68
CA LEU A 12 11.29 9.80 11.32
C LEU A 12 10.07 10.48 10.68
N GLY A 13 9.00 9.74 10.39
CA GLY A 13 7.81 10.29 9.73
C GLY A 13 8.09 10.76 8.29
N GLN A 14 9.06 10.17 7.60
CA GLN A 14 9.50 10.60 6.27
C GLN A 14 9.19 9.55 5.21
N PRO A 15 8.47 9.91 4.14
CA PRO A 15 8.34 9.04 2.98
C PRO A 15 9.71 8.65 2.42
N ARG A 16 9.89 7.37 2.11
CA ARG A 16 11.15 6.86 1.56
C ARG A 16 10.92 5.87 0.44
N PHE A 17 11.67 6.05 -0.63
CA PHE A 17 11.60 5.25 -1.85
C PHE A 17 12.85 4.39 -2.00
N TRP A 18 12.66 3.14 -2.43
CA TRP A 18 13.73 2.19 -2.76
C TRP A 18 13.48 1.60 -4.14
N LYS A 19 14.53 1.62 -4.96
CA LYS A 19 14.46 1.13 -6.34
C LYS A 19 14.87 -0.34 -6.41
N GLY A 20 14.02 -1.18 -7.03
CA GLY A 20 14.33 -2.56 -7.40
C GLY A 20 14.62 -3.49 -6.23
N VAL A 21 14.07 -3.21 -5.03
CA VAL A 21 14.34 -4.02 -3.81
C VAL A 21 13.52 -5.30 -3.72
N PHE A 22 12.47 -5.43 -4.53
CA PHE A 22 11.61 -6.62 -4.65
C PHE A 22 11.57 -7.13 -6.09
N PRO A 23 12.66 -7.70 -6.63
CA PRO A 23 12.68 -8.21 -8.02
C PRO A 23 11.60 -9.26 -8.29
N GLU A 24 11.18 -10.01 -7.25
CA GLU A 24 10.11 -11.01 -7.31
C GLU A 24 8.70 -10.40 -7.43
N ALA A 25 8.54 -9.09 -7.25
CA ALA A 25 7.22 -8.42 -7.33
C ALA A 25 6.58 -8.52 -8.72
N SER A 26 7.29 -8.95 -9.74
CA SER A 26 6.73 -9.23 -11.07
C SER A 26 5.61 -10.29 -11.07
N VAL A 27 5.50 -11.11 -10.02
CA VAL A 27 4.38 -12.07 -9.84
C VAL A 27 3.06 -11.37 -9.47
N LEU A 28 3.12 -10.11 -9.03
CA LEU A 28 1.97 -9.28 -8.68
C LEU A 28 1.47 -8.56 -9.95
N ASP A 29 1.06 -9.34 -10.94
CA ASP A 29 0.65 -8.89 -12.26
C ASP A 29 -0.89 -8.79 -12.38
N MET A 30 -1.38 -8.51 -13.58
CA MET A 30 -2.82 -8.45 -13.87
C MET A 30 -3.52 -9.79 -13.65
N ASN A 31 -2.85 -10.93 -13.87
CA ASN A 31 -3.44 -12.24 -13.59
C ASN A 31 -3.61 -12.43 -12.07
N CYS A 32 -2.63 -12.02 -11.29
CA CYS A 32 -2.75 -12.02 -9.82
C CYS A 32 -3.93 -11.18 -9.35
N LEU A 33 -4.08 -9.96 -9.87
CA LEU A 33 -5.20 -9.07 -9.58
C LEU A 33 -6.56 -9.71 -9.93
N MET A 34 -6.66 -10.31 -11.11
CA MET A 34 -7.90 -10.97 -11.58
C MET A 34 -8.27 -12.16 -10.71
N ASP A 35 -7.30 -12.99 -10.31
CA ASP A 35 -7.54 -14.15 -9.46
C ASP A 35 -8.02 -13.73 -8.06
N VAL A 36 -7.42 -12.68 -7.47
CA VAL A 36 -7.88 -12.12 -6.18
C VAL A 36 -9.31 -11.57 -6.32
N ASN A 37 -9.61 -10.82 -7.38
CA ASN A 37 -10.95 -10.30 -7.61
C ASN A 37 -11.98 -11.45 -7.80
N GLN A 38 -11.64 -12.49 -8.54
CA GLN A 38 -12.50 -13.65 -8.74
C GLN A 38 -12.77 -14.38 -7.42
N TYR A 39 -11.73 -14.58 -6.61
CA TYR A 39 -11.87 -15.20 -5.28
C TYR A 39 -12.82 -14.38 -4.39
N LEU A 40 -12.64 -13.06 -4.29
CA LEU A 40 -13.49 -12.20 -3.47
C LEU A 40 -14.91 -12.09 -4.02
N THR A 41 -15.08 -12.13 -5.35
CA THR A 41 -16.41 -12.15 -5.98
C THR A 41 -17.19 -13.40 -5.58
N THR A 42 -16.54 -14.56 -5.58
CA THR A 42 -17.19 -15.84 -5.25
C THR A 42 -17.38 -16.07 -3.76
N SER A 43 -16.46 -15.60 -2.93
CA SER A 43 -16.47 -15.85 -1.47
C SER A 43 -17.34 -14.86 -0.69
N ILE A 44 -17.30 -13.57 -1.05
CA ILE A 44 -18.00 -12.51 -0.31
C ILE A 44 -18.84 -11.57 -1.20
N GLY A 45 -18.99 -11.88 -2.50
CA GLY A 45 -19.77 -11.08 -3.44
C GLY A 45 -19.13 -9.74 -3.82
N HIS A 46 -17.86 -9.50 -3.46
CA HIS A 46 -17.16 -8.25 -3.77
C HIS A 46 -16.51 -8.34 -5.16
N ASN A 47 -16.91 -7.47 -6.09
CA ASN A 47 -16.30 -7.35 -7.40
C ASN A 47 -15.87 -5.91 -7.66
N ALA A 48 -14.56 -5.66 -7.59
CA ALA A 48 -14.01 -4.31 -7.73
C ALA A 48 -14.27 -3.71 -9.12
N PHE A 49 -14.19 -4.50 -10.17
CA PHE A 49 -14.44 -4.01 -11.54
C PHE A 49 -15.91 -3.60 -11.76
N LYS A 50 -16.85 -4.40 -11.23
CA LYS A 50 -18.29 -4.07 -11.28
C LYS A 50 -18.60 -2.81 -10.46
N ASN A 51 -17.92 -2.63 -9.36
CA ASN A 51 -18.13 -1.51 -8.43
C ASN A 51 -17.34 -0.25 -8.82
N ASN A 52 -16.59 -0.29 -9.93
CA ASN A 52 -15.68 0.78 -10.36
C ASN A 52 -14.71 1.23 -9.24
N SER A 53 -14.26 0.26 -8.43
CA SER A 53 -13.32 0.51 -7.34
C SER A 53 -11.90 0.52 -7.88
N PRO A 54 -11.04 1.47 -7.47
CA PRO A 54 -9.61 1.47 -7.81
C PRO A 54 -8.79 0.50 -6.96
N MET A 55 -9.43 -0.24 -6.04
CA MET A 55 -8.75 -1.13 -5.10
C MET A 55 -9.50 -2.44 -4.86
N ILE A 56 -8.74 -3.47 -4.46
CA ILE A 56 -9.24 -4.80 -4.05
C ILE A 56 -8.62 -5.16 -2.70
N SER A 57 -9.45 -5.52 -1.71
CA SER A 57 -9.01 -5.91 -0.36
C SER A 57 -9.91 -7.03 0.20
N PRO A 58 -9.36 -7.96 1.00
CA PRO A 58 -7.94 -8.20 1.29
C PRO A 58 -7.22 -8.94 0.14
N ALA A 59 -5.91 -8.69 -0.02
CA ALA A 59 -5.10 -9.34 -1.06
C ALA A 59 -4.24 -10.51 -0.54
N HIS A 60 -3.91 -10.54 0.76
CA HIS A 60 -2.96 -11.50 1.36
C HIS A 60 -3.41 -12.98 1.37
N GLY A 61 -4.65 -13.26 0.98
CA GLY A 61 -5.13 -14.65 0.77
C GLY A 61 -4.52 -15.33 -0.45
N ASP A 62 -4.04 -14.57 -1.43
CA ASP A 62 -3.36 -15.12 -2.60
C ASP A 62 -1.92 -15.56 -2.28
N LYS A 63 -1.53 -16.73 -2.80
CA LYS A 63 -0.20 -17.32 -2.56
C LYS A 63 0.97 -16.46 -3.05
N ARG A 64 0.76 -15.60 -4.06
CA ARG A 64 1.77 -14.68 -4.61
C ARG A 64 1.94 -13.44 -3.73
N VAL A 65 0.88 -13.02 -3.05
CA VAL A 65 0.88 -11.86 -2.13
C VAL A 65 1.40 -12.25 -0.74
N LYS A 66 1.08 -13.45 -0.29
CA LYS A 66 1.37 -13.93 1.07
C LYS A 66 2.83 -13.75 1.51
N PRO A 67 3.86 -14.03 0.68
CA PRO A 67 5.26 -13.82 1.08
C PRO A 67 5.56 -12.36 1.46
N PHE A 68 5.15 -11.40 0.64
CA PHE A 68 5.35 -9.96 0.90
C PHE A 68 4.64 -9.52 2.18
N TYR A 69 3.40 -9.96 2.36
CA TYR A 69 2.61 -9.66 3.55
C TYR A 69 3.25 -10.23 4.82
N THR A 70 3.72 -11.48 4.77
CA THR A 70 4.37 -12.13 5.91
C THR A 70 5.70 -11.45 6.25
N GLU A 71 6.50 -11.10 5.24
CA GLU A 71 7.76 -10.38 5.42
C GLU A 71 7.54 -9.00 6.05
N PHE A 72 6.57 -8.24 5.57
CA PHE A 72 6.20 -6.94 6.14
C PHE A 72 5.82 -7.05 7.63
N ILE A 73 4.91 -7.97 7.98
CA ILE A 73 4.48 -8.16 9.37
C ILE A 73 5.62 -8.59 10.28
N SER A 74 6.54 -9.42 9.76
CA SER A 74 7.63 -9.98 10.56
C SER A 74 8.74 -8.98 10.84
N ASN A 75 8.91 -7.98 9.97
CA ASN A 75 10.05 -7.06 10.02
C ASN A 75 9.70 -5.62 10.41
N LEU A 76 8.41 -5.24 10.35
CA LEU A 76 8.03 -3.92 10.82
C LEU A 76 8.01 -3.87 12.35
N ASP A 77 8.72 -2.90 12.94
CA ASP A 77 8.81 -2.73 14.38
C ASP A 77 7.43 -2.51 15.00
N ARG A 78 7.11 -3.31 16.02
CA ARG A 78 5.91 -3.15 16.83
C ARG A 78 6.21 -2.16 17.96
N ILE A 79 5.89 -0.90 17.75
CA ILE A 79 6.06 0.13 18.76
C ILE A 79 4.94 -0.01 19.80
N ASN A 80 5.12 -0.85 20.84
CA ASN A 80 4.29 -0.98 22.05
C ASN A 80 2.76 -0.93 21.87
N THR A 81 2.23 -1.19 20.69
CA THR A 81 0.80 -1.15 20.36
C THR A 81 0.42 -2.37 19.56
N GLU A 82 -0.79 -2.87 19.82
CA GLU A 82 -1.38 -3.83 18.91
C GLU A 82 -1.59 -3.17 17.54
N ILE A 83 -1.29 -3.90 16.46
CA ILE A 83 -1.38 -3.43 15.10
C ILE A 83 -2.43 -4.25 14.35
N ASP A 84 -3.33 -3.55 13.66
CA ASP A 84 -4.16 -4.14 12.62
C ASP A 84 -3.41 -4.09 11.29
N TRP A 85 -3.26 -5.25 10.68
CA TRP A 85 -2.56 -5.42 9.42
C TRP A 85 -3.54 -5.53 8.29
N ASN A 86 -3.31 -4.79 7.22
CA ASN A 86 -4.10 -4.91 6.00
C ASN A 86 -3.23 -5.17 4.77
N SER A 87 -3.88 -5.60 3.69
CA SER A 87 -3.27 -5.75 2.39
C SER A 87 -4.31 -5.51 1.32
N LEU A 88 -3.95 -4.73 0.32
CA LEU A 88 -4.84 -4.48 -0.81
C LEU A 88 -4.04 -4.26 -2.09
N PHE A 89 -4.68 -4.43 -3.23
CA PHE A 89 -4.18 -3.95 -4.50
C PHE A 89 -4.83 -2.61 -4.84
N PHE A 90 -4.00 -1.63 -5.16
CA PHE A 90 -4.41 -0.52 -6.01
C PHE A 90 -4.12 -0.88 -7.47
N PHE A 91 -5.05 -0.56 -8.36
CA PHE A 91 -4.87 -0.83 -9.77
C PHE A 91 -5.44 0.27 -10.66
N SER A 92 -4.96 0.32 -11.88
CA SER A 92 -5.54 1.09 -12.97
C SER A 92 -5.52 0.27 -14.25
N LEU A 93 -6.50 0.50 -15.12
CA LEU A 93 -6.58 -0.15 -16.44
C LEU A 93 -6.08 0.75 -17.56
N SER A 94 -5.88 2.03 -17.26
CA SER A 94 -5.37 3.04 -18.20
C SER A 94 -4.78 4.22 -17.40
N ASP A 95 -4.13 5.14 -18.08
CA ASP A 95 -3.64 6.42 -17.54
C ASP A 95 -4.79 7.38 -17.15
N THR A 96 -5.97 7.17 -17.72
CA THR A 96 -7.18 7.96 -17.41
C THR A 96 -8.07 7.32 -16.34
N HIS A 97 -7.68 6.16 -15.80
CA HIS A 97 -8.44 5.51 -14.73
C HIS A 97 -8.43 6.38 -13.47
N ASN A 98 -9.60 6.52 -12.83
CA ASN A 98 -9.72 7.25 -11.58
C ASN A 98 -8.80 6.66 -10.52
N SER A 99 -8.17 7.56 -9.76
CA SER A 99 -7.33 7.23 -8.63
C SER A 99 -7.68 8.12 -7.44
N PHE A 100 -7.09 7.82 -6.27
CA PHE A 100 -7.37 8.63 -5.08
C PHE A 100 -6.85 10.05 -5.23
N PRO A 101 -7.58 11.07 -4.72
CA PRO A 101 -7.07 12.43 -4.63
C PRO A 101 -5.88 12.51 -3.66
N LEU A 102 -5.25 13.67 -3.55
CA LEU A 102 -4.25 13.92 -2.53
C LEU A 102 -4.86 13.75 -1.13
N HIS A 103 -4.31 12.86 -0.32
CA HIS A 103 -4.78 12.54 1.03
C HIS A 103 -3.64 12.03 1.90
N GLY A 104 -3.87 11.95 3.21
CA GLY A 104 -3.00 11.30 4.17
C GLY A 104 -3.77 10.23 4.93
N ASP A 105 -3.14 9.08 5.17
CA ASP A 105 -3.70 7.98 5.94
C ASP A 105 -3.26 8.05 7.41
N THR A 106 -4.04 7.45 8.30
CA THR A 106 -3.66 7.30 9.71
C THR A 106 -2.77 6.09 9.96
N GLU A 107 -2.57 5.27 8.95
CA GLU A 107 -1.73 4.07 8.99
C GLU A 107 -0.37 4.29 8.32
N THR A 108 0.59 3.43 8.66
CA THR A 108 1.79 3.27 7.85
C THR A 108 1.42 2.50 6.59
N VAL A 109 1.69 3.08 5.42
CA VAL A 109 1.48 2.43 4.12
C VAL A 109 2.82 2.04 3.51
N PHE A 110 2.94 0.79 3.09
CA PHE A 110 4.11 0.28 2.40
C PHE A 110 3.70 -0.27 1.03
N LEU A 111 4.12 0.43 -0.01
CA LEU A 111 3.76 0.11 -1.40
C LEU A 111 4.86 -0.71 -2.06
N ILE A 112 4.47 -1.74 -2.81
CA ILE A 112 5.34 -2.53 -3.70
C ILE A 112 4.74 -2.49 -5.09
N GLN A 113 5.48 -1.99 -6.08
CA GLN A 113 5.02 -1.95 -7.46
C GLN A 113 5.18 -3.32 -8.09
N GLY A 114 4.06 -3.93 -8.49
CA GLY A 114 4.01 -5.24 -9.15
C GLY A 114 4.08 -5.12 -10.67
N TYR A 115 3.06 -4.55 -11.29
CA TYR A 115 2.95 -4.43 -12.74
C TYR A 115 2.75 -2.98 -13.16
N GLY A 116 3.35 -2.61 -14.31
CA GLY A 116 3.22 -1.27 -14.87
C GLY A 116 3.93 -0.20 -14.04
N GLU A 117 3.52 1.04 -14.24
CA GLU A 117 4.19 2.21 -13.66
C GLU A 117 3.20 3.17 -13.01
N VAL A 118 3.65 3.88 -11.98
CA VAL A 118 2.90 4.95 -11.33
C VAL A 118 3.85 6.07 -10.90
N ALA A 119 3.43 7.32 -11.10
CA ALA A 119 4.08 8.46 -10.47
C ALA A 119 3.37 8.72 -9.13
N MET A 120 4.09 8.50 -8.01
CA MET A 120 3.57 8.75 -6.67
C MET A 120 4.07 10.10 -6.18
N ILE A 121 3.16 11.03 -5.93
CA ILE A 121 3.49 12.29 -5.26
C ILE A 121 3.43 12.05 -3.76
N THR A 122 4.46 12.47 -3.02
CA THR A 122 4.47 12.47 -1.55
C THR A 122 4.89 13.82 -1.01
N SER A 123 4.43 14.18 0.19
CA SER A 123 4.94 15.31 0.95
C SER A 123 5.27 14.89 2.37
N ASN A 124 6.28 15.51 2.96
CA ASN A 124 6.61 15.29 4.37
C ASN A 124 5.54 15.91 5.27
N PHE A 125 5.30 15.30 6.42
CA PHE A 125 4.40 15.84 7.44
C PHE A 125 4.78 17.26 7.88
N ASP A 126 6.08 17.50 8.09
CA ASP A 126 6.60 18.79 8.56
C ASP A 126 6.63 19.88 7.47
N ASN A 127 6.60 19.49 6.20
CA ASN A 127 6.58 20.41 5.07
C ASN A 127 5.64 19.93 3.95
N PRO A 128 4.31 20.13 4.11
CA PRO A 128 3.34 19.64 3.15
C PRO A 128 3.37 20.35 1.79
N THR A 129 4.13 21.44 1.66
CA THR A 129 4.31 22.15 0.38
C THR A 129 5.47 21.61 -0.44
N GLU A 130 6.38 20.83 0.18
CA GLU A 130 7.49 20.20 -0.51
C GLU A 130 7.09 18.83 -1.04
N ASN A 131 6.61 18.82 -2.28
CA ASN A 131 6.23 17.60 -2.96
C ASN A 131 7.44 16.91 -3.60
N LYS A 132 7.51 15.58 -3.45
CA LYS A 132 8.44 14.71 -4.19
C LYS A 132 7.66 13.81 -5.11
N ILE A 133 8.19 13.57 -6.31
CA ILE A 133 7.61 12.65 -7.28
C ILE A 133 8.50 11.42 -7.36
N HIS A 134 7.91 10.25 -7.10
CA HIS A 134 8.56 8.95 -7.20
C HIS A 134 7.97 8.21 -8.39
N HIS A 135 8.78 7.95 -9.42
CA HIS A 135 8.39 7.11 -10.55
C HIS A 135 8.66 5.66 -10.18
N MET A 136 7.61 4.95 -9.82
CA MET A 136 7.68 3.56 -9.39
C MET A 136 7.50 2.61 -10.57
N GLN A 137 8.39 1.64 -10.67
CA GLN A 137 8.38 0.54 -11.64
C GLN A 137 8.38 -0.80 -10.90
N THR A 138 8.11 -1.90 -11.61
CA THR A 138 8.09 -3.26 -11.03
C THR A 138 9.33 -3.52 -10.15
N GLY A 139 9.08 -3.92 -8.91
CA GLY A 139 10.13 -4.20 -7.92
C GLY A 139 10.50 -3.02 -7.02
N ASP A 140 10.01 -1.82 -7.31
CA ASP A 140 10.22 -0.65 -6.46
C ASP A 140 9.31 -0.68 -5.23
N ALA A 141 9.78 -0.06 -4.13
CA ALA A 141 8.99 0.10 -2.91
C ALA A 141 8.98 1.54 -2.42
N LEU A 142 7.88 1.92 -1.76
CA LEU A 142 7.69 3.24 -1.16
C LEU A 142 7.03 3.11 0.21
N LEU A 143 7.68 3.64 1.24
CA LEU A 143 7.07 3.83 2.55
C LEU A 143 6.41 5.20 2.62
N ILE A 144 5.19 5.24 3.11
CA ILE A 144 4.42 6.45 3.42
C ILE A 144 4.03 6.39 4.89
N PRO A 145 4.66 7.16 5.76
CA PRO A 145 4.30 7.24 7.17
C PRO A 145 2.91 7.82 7.39
N PRO A 146 2.29 7.60 8.58
CA PRO A 146 1.01 8.21 8.92
C PRO A 146 0.98 9.71 8.68
N LEU A 147 -0.14 10.20 8.18
CA LEU A 147 -0.44 11.62 7.91
C LEU A 147 0.41 12.27 6.80
N SER A 148 1.34 11.54 6.18
CA SER A 148 2.05 12.02 4.99
C SER A 148 1.10 12.07 3.81
N ASN A 149 0.93 13.25 3.22
CA ASN A 149 0.08 13.41 2.05
C ASN A 149 0.68 12.71 0.85
N HIS A 150 -0.17 12.00 0.11
CA HIS A 150 0.25 11.31 -1.09
C HIS A 150 -0.87 11.25 -2.13
N LYS A 151 -0.46 11.10 -3.40
CA LYS A 151 -1.37 10.97 -4.54
C LYS A 151 -0.75 10.09 -5.61
N PRO A 152 -1.40 8.98 -6.01
CA PRO A 152 -1.01 8.22 -7.17
C PRO A 152 -1.47 8.90 -8.47
N ILE A 153 -0.60 8.91 -9.48
CA ILE A 153 -0.89 9.31 -10.86
C ILE A 153 -0.62 8.09 -11.73
N PRO A 154 -1.66 7.36 -12.18
CA PRO A 154 -1.49 6.23 -13.09
C PRO A 154 -0.83 6.69 -14.40
N LEU A 155 0.17 5.93 -14.86
CA LEU A 155 0.84 6.16 -16.14
C LEU A 155 0.41 5.14 -17.21
N GLY A 156 -0.55 4.30 -16.87
CA GLY A 156 -1.10 3.23 -17.70
C GLY A 156 -1.70 2.13 -16.84
N PRO A 157 -1.93 0.93 -17.41
CA PRO A 157 -2.33 -0.23 -16.64
C PRO A 157 -1.29 -0.57 -15.57
N ARG A 158 -1.72 -0.74 -14.32
CA ARG A 158 -0.82 -1.03 -13.19
C ARG A 158 -1.46 -1.90 -12.12
N VAL A 159 -0.61 -2.56 -11.34
CA VAL A 159 -0.96 -3.25 -10.09
C VAL A 159 0.09 -2.88 -9.04
N THR A 160 -0.36 -2.29 -7.94
CA THR A 160 0.49 -1.92 -6.79
C THR A 160 -0.05 -2.62 -5.55
N LEU A 161 0.78 -3.43 -4.89
CA LEU A 161 0.45 -4.00 -3.58
C LEU A 161 0.66 -2.93 -2.51
N SER A 162 -0.35 -2.74 -1.68
CA SER A 162 -0.30 -1.88 -0.50
C SER A 162 -0.43 -2.74 0.75
N LEU A 163 0.52 -2.60 1.66
CA LEU A 163 0.56 -3.25 2.97
C LEU A 163 0.43 -2.16 4.03
N GLY A 164 -0.55 -2.32 4.92
CA GLY A 164 -0.88 -1.32 5.92
C GLY A 164 -0.64 -1.82 7.35
N ALA A 165 -0.19 -0.92 8.22
CA ALA A 165 -0.05 -1.13 9.65
C ALA A 165 -0.72 0.02 10.42
N LEU A 166 -1.93 -0.26 10.96
CA LEU A 166 -2.73 0.68 11.72
C LEU A 166 -2.66 0.35 13.21
N PRO A 167 -2.22 1.27 14.09
CA PRO A 167 -2.31 1.06 15.53
C PRO A 167 -3.77 0.84 15.95
N LYS A 168 -4.05 -0.24 16.67
CA LYS A 168 -5.35 -0.42 17.31
C LYS A 168 -5.52 0.64 18.38
N HIS A 169 -6.53 1.46 18.22
CA HIS A 169 -7.01 2.26 19.35
C HIS A 169 -7.72 1.32 20.31
N HIS A 170 -7.16 1.12 21.52
CA HIS A 170 -7.96 0.63 22.62
C HIS A 170 -9.10 1.62 22.78
N ALA A 171 -10.32 1.20 22.46
CA ALA A 171 -11.51 1.98 22.80
C ALA A 171 -11.43 2.18 24.32
N SER A 172 -11.15 3.41 24.74
CA SER A 172 -11.18 3.74 26.14
C SER A 172 -12.60 3.44 26.63
N GLU A 173 -12.73 2.62 27.68
CA GLU A 173 -14.01 2.25 28.33
C GLU A 173 -14.75 3.47 28.92
N ASP A 174 -14.34 4.68 28.61
CA ASP A 174 -14.84 5.94 29.20
C ASP A 174 -16.01 6.61 28.42
N THR A 175 -16.64 5.90 27.48
CA THR A 175 -17.81 6.48 26.77
C THR A 175 -19.15 5.81 27.15
N MET A 176 -19.22 5.11 28.29
CA MET A 176 -20.47 4.65 28.89
C MET A 176 -20.61 5.20 30.34
N ARG A 177 -20.82 6.49 30.48
CA ARG A 177 -21.44 7.09 31.65
C ARG A 177 -22.36 8.23 31.27
#